data_59ccbe25fabd3ba5757f14828f4d4a8b
#
_entry.id   59ccbe25fabd3ba5757f14828f4d4a8b
#
_cell.length_a   1.000
_cell.length_b   1.000
_cell.length_c   1.000
_cell.angle_alpha   90.00
_cell.angle_beta   90.00
_cell.angle_gamma   90.00
#
_symmetry.space_group_name_H-M   'P 1'
#
loop_
_entity.id
_entity.type
_entity.pdbx_description
1 polymer ?
#
loop_
_entity_poly.entity_id
_entity_poly.type
_entity_poly.pdbx_seq_one_letter_code
_entity_poly.pdbx_strand_id
1 'polypeptide(L)'
;MGTKSYEDAIALLDTRRRVSRPTAELTREVARDAGLKPEVRVGGAVLKGKPGIVGMSGWMEELGHSPADVAALNIIHVAGTKGKGSTCAYIESLLLAHGASTGWPKSVGMYTSPHLLVPQERVRISGSAISEPGFARYFFEVWERLFSGAAESGKGDRPKYLQLCVLVALHSFIREGVAAVVLETHHGGEYDATNFVTAPVVTVVTPLGRDHVKQLGPGMREIAWHKAGIFKEGAVAIAAPQEEGLEAVLGERARERGVKGGEVRVVKGEEEEGVQGVKPEVQRGNCAVAVVAVRTFLERMRGEVLSEESVRRGIEGFKWPGRFQVVERREGKERWWCDGAHNEMSIGVAGRWFVDGLEGGGRARVLVFSQISDSRDSEPVFRCLAESLKGSGVQLVIFTTYDPDQTFSASMSLDQQVPATTLPSLDVYERVWKELHPTSEVRFEPQLGEAMKLAKELGEAEPGVDVLVTGSLHLVAGTLWQLGEGVGGAK
;
A
#
# COMPACT_ATOMS: atom_id res chain seq x y z
N MET A 1 -34.63 -7.91 -13.20
CA MET A 1 -33.17 -7.81 -13.06
C MET A 1 -32.92 -7.52 -11.58
N GLY A 2 -32.25 -8.43 -10.85
CA GLY A 2 -31.94 -8.20 -9.42
C GLY A 2 -31.11 -6.92 -9.26
N THR A 3 -31.26 -6.27 -8.13
CA THR A 3 -30.43 -5.10 -7.77
C THR A 3 -28.97 -5.54 -7.75
N LYS A 4 -28.11 -4.90 -8.57
CA LYS A 4 -26.68 -5.12 -8.61
C LYS A 4 -26.07 -4.60 -7.30
N SER A 5 -25.87 -5.49 -6.35
CA SER A 5 -25.39 -5.12 -5.00
C SER A 5 -23.87 -4.99 -4.92
N TYR A 6 -23.38 -4.46 -3.84
CA TYR A 6 -21.95 -4.41 -3.54
C TYR A 6 -21.37 -5.84 -3.40
N GLU A 7 -22.08 -6.73 -2.73
CA GLU A 7 -21.71 -8.14 -2.55
C GLU A 7 -21.59 -8.86 -3.90
N ASP A 8 -22.51 -8.61 -4.84
CA ASP A 8 -22.44 -9.14 -6.20
C ASP A 8 -21.17 -8.63 -6.92
N ALA A 9 -20.84 -7.34 -6.75
CA ALA A 9 -19.65 -6.76 -7.34
C ALA A 9 -18.37 -7.40 -6.77
N ILE A 10 -18.30 -7.61 -5.45
CA ILE A 10 -17.15 -8.27 -4.80
C ILE A 10 -17.05 -9.74 -5.26
N ALA A 11 -18.15 -10.48 -5.29
CA ALA A 11 -18.16 -11.87 -5.74
C ALA A 11 -17.62 -12.00 -7.18
N LEU A 12 -18.05 -11.13 -8.10
CA LEU A 12 -17.55 -11.10 -9.47
C LEU A 12 -16.07 -10.67 -9.54
N LEU A 13 -15.66 -9.67 -8.78
CA LEU A 13 -14.27 -9.22 -8.70
C LEU A 13 -13.36 -10.37 -8.24
N ASP A 14 -13.79 -11.16 -7.27
CA ASP A 14 -13.04 -12.28 -6.74
C ASP A 14 -12.86 -13.41 -7.74
N THR A 15 -13.81 -13.62 -8.66
CA THR A 15 -13.63 -14.57 -9.79
C THR A 15 -12.44 -14.24 -10.67
N ARG A 16 -11.94 -12.98 -10.61
CA ARG A 16 -10.78 -12.52 -11.41
C ARG A 16 -9.46 -12.67 -10.69
N ARG A 17 -9.45 -13.16 -9.43
CA ARG A 17 -8.22 -13.49 -8.70
C ARG A 17 -7.47 -14.63 -9.38
N ARG A 18 -6.17 -14.63 -9.24
CA ARG A 18 -5.32 -15.73 -9.74
C ARG A 18 -5.44 -16.93 -8.81
N VAL A 19 -5.71 -18.10 -9.38
CA VAL A 19 -5.74 -19.37 -8.63
C VAL A 19 -4.32 -19.87 -8.33
N SER A 20 -3.34 -19.52 -9.19
CA SER A 20 -1.93 -19.90 -8.99
C SER A 20 -0.98 -18.86 -9.60
N ARG A 21 0.26 -18.82 -9.08
CA ARG A 21 1.31 -18.00 -9.68
C ARG A 21 1.75 -18.57 -11.02
N PRO A 22 1.95 -17.72 -12.07
CA PRO A 22 2.46 -18.20 -13.34
C PRO A 22 3.85 -18.80 -13.17
N THR A 23 4.05 -20.01 -13.64
CA THR A 23 5.35 -20.68 -13.69
C THR A 23 6.02 -20.57 -15.06
N ALA A 24 5.23 -20.39 -16.13
CA ALA A 24 5.72 -20.28 -17.48
C ALA A 24 6.43 -18.93 -17.73
N GLU A 25 7.57 -18.98 -18.37
CA GLU A 25 8.30 -17.81 -18.83
C GLU A 25 7.53 -17.07 -19.92
N LEU A 26 7.68 -15.76 -19.98
CA LEU A 26 7.13 -14.95 -21.07
C LEU A 26 7.87 -15.30 -22.37
N THR A 27 7.16 -15.86 -23.35
CA THR A 27 7.76 -16.14 -24.65
C THR A 27 8.02 -14.82 -25.40
N ARG A 28 9.02 -14.83 -26.32
CA ARG A 28 9.31 -13.67 -27.19
C ARG A 28 8.10 -13.25 -28.03
N GLU A 29 7.27 -14.21 -28.41
CA GLU A 29 6.05 -14.00 -29.17
C GLU A 29 5.01 -13.21 -28.34
N VAL A 30 4.72 -13.67 -27.14
CA VAL A 30 3.79 -12.98 -26.20
C VAL A 30 4.30 -11.61 -25.80
N ALA A 31 5.63 -11.42 -25.65
CA ALA A 31 6.22 -10.12 -25.39
C ALA A 31 6.02 -9.17 -26.58
N ARG A 32 6.22 -9.64 -27.81
CA ARG A 32 6.03 -8.86 -29.04
C ARG A 32 4.57 -8.45 -29.22
N ASP A 33 3.63 -9.40 -29.06
CA ASP A 33 2.19 -9.13 -29.17
C ASP A 33 1.70 -8.15 -28.10
N ALA A 34 2.41 -8.09 -26.96
CA ALA A 34 2.17 -7.16 -25.88
C ALA A 34 2.84 -5.78 -26.08
N GLY A 35 3.51 -5.54 -27.23
CA GLY A 35 4.26 -4.30 -27.48
C GLY A 35 5.49 -4.12 -26.61
N LEU A 36 5.97 -5.19 -25.95
CA LEU A 36 7.12 -5.18 -25.07
C LEU A 36 8.39 -5.53 -25.84
N LYS A 37 9.48 -4.83 -25.60
CA LYS A 37 10.80 -5.20 -26.15
C LYS A 37 11.23 -6.56 -25.57
N PRO A 38 11.39 -7.63 -26.40
CA PRO A 38 11.63 -8.99 -25.89
C PRO A 38 13.02 -9.17 -25.25
N GLU A 39 13.87 -8.17 -25.31
CA GLU A 39 15.30 -8.28 -25.00
C GLU A 39 15.73 -7.65 -23.67
N VAL A 40 14.79 -7.09 -22.91
CA VAL A 40 15.15 -6.48 -21.63
C VAL A 40 15.34 -7.57 -20.57
N ARG A 41 16.52 -8.18 -20.60
CA ARG A 41 17.05 -8.98 -19.49
C ARG A 41 17.80 -8.04 -18.57
N VAL A 42 17.15 -7.58 -17.52
CA VAL A 42 17.86 -6.94 -16.42
C VAL A 42 18.25 -8.06 -15.45
N GLY A 43 19.53 -8.32 -15.30
CA GLY A 43 20.06 -9.34 -14.41
C GLY A 43 19.69 -10.79 -14.75
N GLY A 44 19.29 -11.09 -15.99
CA GLY A 44 18.96 -12.46 -16.39
C GLY A 44 17.59 -12.99 -15.94
N ALA A 45 16.83 -12.22 -15.17
CA ALA A 45 15.48 -12.62 -14.75
C ALA A 45 14.49 -12.55 -15.91
N VAL A 46 13.85 -13.68 -16.20
CA VAL A 46 12.82 -13.77 -17.22
C VAL A 46 11.47 -13.50 -16.57
N LEU A 47 10.69 -12.59 -17.17
CA LEU A 47 9.31 -12.32 -16.74
C LEU A 47 8.47 -13.60 -16.80
N LYS A 48 7.76 -13.90 -15.72
CA LYS A 48 6.83 -15.03 -15.66
C LYS A 48 5.39 -14.55 -15.81
N GLY A 49 4.71 -15.11 -16.80
CA GLY A 49 3.33 -14.78 -17.11
C GLY A 49 3.13 -13.43 -17.80
N LYS A 50 1.87 -13.12 -18.14
CA LYS A 50 1.53 -11.91 -18.88
C LYS A 50 1.67 -10.67 -17.99
N PRO A 51 2.41 -9.63 -18.44
CA PRO A 51 2.57 -8.37 -17.70
C PRO A 51 1.25 -7.67 -17.40
N GLY A 52 1.20 -6.98 -16.25
CA GLY A 52 -0.01 -6.29 -15.79
C GLY A 52 -0.48 -5.16 -16.71
N ILE A 53 0.46 -4.50 -17.38
CA ILE A 53 0.18 -3.38 -18.30
C ILE A 53 -0.59 -3.81 -19.55
N VAL A 54 -0.49 -5.10 -19.93
CA VAL A 54 -1.05 -5.57 -21.20
C VAL A 54 -2.58 -5.55 -21.19
N GLY A 55 -3.15 -4.93 -22.22
CA GLY A 55 -4.58 -4.78 -22.42
C GLY A 55 -5.19 -3.52 -21.78
N MET A 56 -4.47 -2.85 -20.88
CA MET A 56 -5.03 -1.73 -20.10
C MET A 56 -5.53 -0.58 -20.99
N SER A 57 -4.75 -0.14 -21.98
CA SER A 57 -5.15 0.95 -22.90
C SER A 57 -6.39 0.57 -23.70
N GLY A 58 -6.41 -0.64 -24.29
CA GLY A 58 -7.55 -1.10 -25.09
C GLY A 58 -8.83 -1.25 -24.26
N TRP A 59 -8.73 -1.70 -23.02
CA TRP A 59 -9.90 -1.77 -22.12
C TRP A 59 -10.40 -0.39 -21.70
N MET A 60 -9.51 0.60 -21.48
CA MET A 60 -9.93 1.98 -21.24
C MET A 60 -10.66 2.56 -22.47
N GLU A 61 -10.17 2.30 -23.68
CA GLU A 61 -10.86 2.71 -24.90
C GLU A 61 -12.21 1.99 -25.07
N GLU A 62 -12.29 0.68 -24.76
CA GLU A 62 -13.55 -0.08 -24.75
C GLU A 62 -14.56 0.50 -23.74
N LEU A 63 -14.08 1.05 -22.62
CA LEU A 63 -14.90 1.78 -21.65
C LEU A 63 -15.32 3.17 -22.14
N GLY A 64 -14.83 3.63 -23.28
CA GLY A 64 -15.12 4.94 -23.84
C GLY A 64 -14.19 6.06 -23.36
N HIS A 65 -13.04 5.72 -22.76
CA HIS A 65 -12.06 6.70 -22.27
C HIS A 65 -10.84 6.76 -23.19
N SER A 66 -10.59 7.92 -23.75
CA SER A 66 -9.42 8.19 -24.58
C SER A 66 -8.15 8.38 -23.72
N PRO A 67 -6.95 8.29 -24.33
CA PRO A 67 -5.71 8.67 -23.66
C PRO A 67 -5.73 10.12 -23.13
N ALA A 68 -6.48 11.02 -23.78
CA ALA A 68 -6.63 12.40 -23.34
C ALA A 68 -7.47 12.51 -22.04
N ASP A 69 -8.52 11.68 -21.89
CA ASP A 69 -9.32 11.64 -20.66
C ASP A 69 -8.47 11.15 -19.47
N VAL A 70 -7.59 10.16 -19.70
CA VAL A 70 -6.65 9.69 -18.67
C VAL A 70 -5.60 10.77 -18.33
N ALA A 71 -5.08 11.49 -19.33
CA ALA A 71 -4.14 12.58 -19.14
C ALA A 71 -4.77 13.76 -18.36
N ALA A 72 -6.06 14.07 -18.61
CA ALA A 72 -6.81 15.12 -17.91
C ALA A 72 -6.99 14.87 -16.40
N LEU A 73 -6.72 13.66 -15.91
CA LEU A 73 -6.70 13.33 -14.48
C LEU A 73 -5.50 13.92 -13.73
N ASN A 74 -4.53 14.53 -14.43
CA ASN A 74 -3.36 15.18 -13.82
C ASN A 74 -2.65 14.30 -12.78
N ILE A 75 -2.11 13.18 -13.24
CA ILE A 75 -1.68 12.08 -12.37
C ILE A 75 -0.32 12.35 -11.72
N ILE A 76 -0.24 12.13 -10.40
CA ILE A 76 1.00 11.88 -9.64
C ILE A 76 1.13 10.38 -9.48
N HIS A 77 2.14 9.76 -10.12
CA HIS A 77 2.32 8.30 -10.14
C HIS A 77 3.41 7.86 -9.18
N VAL A 78 3.12 6.93 -8.27
CA VAL A 78 3.99 6.57 -7.15
C VAL A 78 4.39 5.09 -7.22
N ALA A 79 5.70 4.83 -7.27
CA ALA A 79 6.29 3.50 -7.14
C ALA A 79 7.27 3.45 -5.96
N GLY A 80 7.73 2.26 -5.62
CA GLY A 80 8.70 2.04 -4.54
C GLY A 80 8.49 0.70 -3.84
N THR A 81 9.32 0.40 -2.85
CA THR A 81 9.14 -0.81 -2.03
C THR A 81 8.37 -0.48 -0.76
N LYS A 82 8.81 0.50 0.00
CA LYS A 82 8.21 0.93 1.26
C LYS A 82 7.72 2.37 1.16
N GLY A 83 6.69 2.70 1.93
CA GLY A 83 6.18 4.05 2.01
C GLY A 83 5.24 4.51 0.90
N LYS A 84 4.99 3.72 -0.17
CA LYS A 84 4.11 4.11 -1.29
C LYS A 84 2.75 4.63 -0.83
N GLY A 85 1.97 3.80 -0.14
CA GLY A 85 0.63 4.17 0.33
C GLY A 85 0.65 5.36 1.29
N SER A 86 1.63 5.44 2.21
CA SER A 86 1.78 6.60 3.10
C SER A 86 2.11 7.88 2.33
N THR A 87 3.03 7.81 1.35
CA THR A 87 3.35 8.96 0.48
C THR A 87 2.12 9.38 -0.33
N CYS A 88 1.36 8.43 -0.90
CA CYS A 88 0.11 8.73 -1.60
C CYS A 88 -0.91 9.45 -0.68
N ALA A 89 -1.08 8.96 0.55
CA ALA A 89 -2.00 9.56 1.51
C ALA A 89 -1.55 10.96 1.95
N TYR A 90 -0.24 11.21 2.12
CA TYR A 90 0.27 12.58 2.35
C TYR A 90 0.03 13.48 1.14
N ILE A 91 0.28 13.00 -0.09
CA ILE A 91 0.01 13.78 -1.31
C ILE A 91 -1.49 14.14 -1.38
N GLU A 92 -2.39 13.17 -1.17
CA GLU A 92 -3.84 13.42 -1.14
C GLU A 92 -4.19 14.50 -0.10
N SER A 93 -3.72 14.34 1.14
CA SER A 93 -4.00 15.26 2.24
C SER A 93 -3.49 16.69 1.98
N LEU A 94 -2.27 16.83 1.44
CA LEU A 94 -1.68 18.11 1.08
C LEU A 94 -2.43 18.79 -0.07
N LEU A 95 -2.82 18.05 -1.12
CA LEU A 95 -3.62 18.58 -2.23
C LEU A 95 -5.00 19.05 -1.75
N LEU A 96 -5.64 18.29 -0.86
CA LEU A 96 -6.94 18.69 -0.27
C LEU A 96 -6.81 19.92 0.60
N ALA A 97 -5.76 20.02 1.43
CA ALA A 97 -5.50 21.21 2.25
C ALA A 97 -5.25 22.46 1.40
N HIS A 98 -4.47 22.32 0.32
CA HIS A 98 -4.24 23.40 -0.64
C HIS A 98 -5.55 23.79 -1.35
N GLY A 99 -6.31 22.79 -1.86
CA GLY A 99 -7.57 23.02 -2.54
C GLY A 99 -8.63 23.70 -1.66
N ALA A 100 -8.65 23.40 -0.37
CA ALA A 100 -9.55 24.06 0.58
C ALA A 100 -9.24 25.56 0.75
N SER A 101 -7.98 25.98 0.57
CA SER A 101 -7.56 27.38 0.72
C SER A 101 -7.59 28.18 -0.59
N THR A 102 -7.34 27.52 -1.75
CA THR A 102 -7.19 28.18 -3.04
C THR A 102 -8.34 27.94 -4.01
N GLY A 103 -9.17 26.92 -3.75
CA GLY A 103 -10.25 26.46 -4.64
C GLY A 103 -9.81 25.45 -5.69
N TRP A 104 -8.51 25.08 -5.74
CA TRP A 104 -8.00 24.03 -6.65
C TRP A 104 -6.86 23.21 -5.99
N PRO A 105 -6.84 21.85 -6.14
CA PRO A 105 -7.85 21.02 -6.81
C PRO A 105 -9.16 20.92 -6.00
N LYS A 106 -10.31 20.93 -6.67
CA LYS A 106 -11.63 20.80 -6.01
C LYS A 106 -11.88 19.40 -5.44
N SER A 107 -11.29 18.42 -6.07
CA SER A 107 -11.39 17.00 -5.71
C SER A 107 -10.12 16.25 -6.10
N VAL A 108 -9.76 15.27 -5.29
CA VAL A 108 -8.57 14.44 -5.50
C VAL A 108 -9.00 12.97 -5.52
N GLY A 109 -8.65 12.25 -6.57
CA GLY A 109 -8.76 10.80 -6.62
C GLY A 109 -7.47 10.16 -6.10
N MET A 110 -7.59 9.05 -5.36
CA MET A 110 -6.43 8.26 -4.97
C MET A 110 -6.71 6.77 -5.18
N TYR A 111 -5.78 6.10 -5.86
CA TYR A 111 -5.77 4.65 -5.98
C TYR A 111 -4.57 4.07 -5.24
N THR A 112 -4.81 3.09 -4.36
CA THR A 112 -3.77 2.44 -3.55
C THR A 112 -3.93 0.93 -3.49
N SER A 113 -2.86 0.23 -3.08
CA SER A 113 -2.86 -1.22 -2.91
C SER A 113 -1.82 -1.70 -1.88
N PRO A 114 -2.13 -2.75 -1.12
CA PRO A 114 -3.44 -3.42 -0.99
C PRO A 114 -4.47 -2.56 -0.23
N HIS A 115 -5.72 -2.98 -0.18
CA HIS A 115 -6.68 -2.48 0.80
C HIS A 115 -6.36 -3.06 2.19
N LEU A 116 -6.88 -2.44 3.21
CA LEU A 116 -6.76 -2.92 4.59
C LEU A 116 -7.86 -3.93 4.90
N LEU A 117 -9.11 -3.54 4.72
CA LEU A 117 -10.31 -4.29 5.06
C LEU A 117 -11.10 -4.71 3.82
N VAL A 118 -11.49 -3.78 2.99
CA VAL A 118 -12.45 -3.97 1.90
C VAL A 118 -11.96 -3.36 0.58
N PRO A 119 -12.28 -3.98 -0.58
CA PRO A 119 -11.73 -3.57 -1.88
C PRO A 119 -11.97 -2.11 -2.27
N GLN A 120 -13.09 -1.49 -1.88
CA GLN A 120 -13.39 -0.09 -2.20
C GLN A 120 -12.41 0.89 -1.57
N GLU A 121 -11.67 0.50 -0.50
CA GLU A 121 -10.60 1.33 0.06
C GLU A 121 -9.50 1.69 -0.94
N ARG A 122 -9.35 0.86 -1.99
CA ARG A 122 -8.38 1.10 -3.06
C ARG A 122 -8.72 2.35 -3.88
N VAL A 123 -9.98 2.76 -3.85
CA VAL A 123 -10.52 3.88 -4.62
C VAL A 123 -11.02 4.93 -3.65
N ARG A 124 -10.31 6.03 -3.55
CA ARG A 124 -10.65 7.13 -2.66
C ARG A 124 -10.92 8.39 -3.47
N ILE A 125 -11.88 9.19 -3.00
CA ILE A 125 -12.18 10.49 -3.58
C ILE A 125 -12.26 11.49 -2.43
N SER A 126 -11.45 12.52 -2.51
CA SER A 126 -11.39 13.62 -1.54
C SER A 126 -11.25 13.12 -0.08
N GLY A 127 -10.28 12.21 0.15
CA GLY A 127 -9.90 11.75 1.48
C GLY A 127 -10.72 10.58 2.02
N SER A 128 -11.74 10.11 1.29
CA SER A 128 -12.59 9.00 1.72
C SER A 128 -12.67 7.89 0.69
N ALA A 129 -12.72 6.63 1.15
CA ALA A 129 -13.04 5.52 0.26
C ALA A 129 -14.43 5.75 -0.37
N ILE A 130 -14.60 5.35 -1.62
CA ILE A 130 -15.92 5.43 -2.24
C ILE A 130 -16.91 4.53 -1.48
N SER A 131 -18.18 4.93 -1.45
CA SER A 131 -19.21 4.16 -0.79
C SER A 131 -19.45 2.80 -1.48
N GLU A 132 -19.98 1.81 -0.76
CA GLU A 132 -20.35 0.52 -1.32
C GLU A 132 -21.27 0.65 -2.55
N PRO A 133 -22.36 1.47 -2.52
CA PRO A 133 -23.16 1.71 -3.70
C PRO A 133 -22.39 2.38 -4.84
N GLY A 134 -21.45 3.28 -4.52
CA GLY A 134 -20.57 3.93 -5.51
C GLY A 134 -19.64 2.94 -6.17
N PHE A 135 -19.00 2.06 -5.36
CA PHE A 135 -18.14 0.99 -5.89
C PHE A 135 -18.94 0.04 -6.79
N ALA A 136 -20.10 -0.43 -6.34
CA ALA A 136 -20.96 -1.32 -7.12
C ALA A 136 -21.34 -0.69 -8.46
N ARG A 137 -21.77 0.59 -8.45
CA ARG A 137 -22.13 1.32 -9.68
C ARG A 137 -20.99 1.31 -10.69
N TYR A 138 -19.80 1.79 -10.30
CA TYR A 138 -18.67 1.87 -11.24
C TYR A 138 -18.13 0.51 -11.64
N PHE A 139 -18.14 -0.46 -10.69
CA PHE A 139 -17.77 -1.83 -10.99
C PHE A 139 -18.68 -2.43 -12.09
N PHE A 140 -19.99 -2.28 -11.99
CA PHE A 140 -20.91 -2.82 -12.98
C PHE A 140 -20.88 -2.06 -14.30
N GLU A 141 -20.66 -0.75 -14.31
CA GLU A 141 -20.39 0.02 -15.54
C GLU A 141 -19.20 -0.57 -16.30
N VAL A 142 -18.09 -0.86 -15.61
CA VAL A 142 -16.88 -1.47 -16.17
C VAL A 142 -17.12 -2.94 -16.54
N TRP A 143 -17.75 -3.70 -15.66
CA TRP A 143 -17.97 -5.14 -15.85
C TRP A 143 -18.84 -5.41 -17.08
N GLU A 144 -19.98 -4.74 -17.19
CA GLU A 144 -20.90 -4.95 -18.31
C GLU A 144 -20.26 -4.58 -19.63
N ARG A 145 -19.52 -3.48 -19.66
CA ARG A 145 -18.86 -3.07 -20.89
C ARG A 145 -17.80 -4.08 -21.36
N LEU A 146 -17.01 -4.59 -20.43
CA LEU A 146 -15.88 -5.48 -20.75
C LEU A 146 -16.25 -6.96 -20.82
N PHE A 147 -17.35 -7.41 -20.21
CA PHE A 147 -17.66 -8.85 -20.09
C PHE A 147 -18.97 -9.28 -20.76
N SER A 148 -19.93 -8.37 -21.03
CA SER A 148 -21.25 -8.76 -21.57
C SER A 148 -21.24 -9.25 -23.04
N GLY A 149 -20.21 -8.90 -23.82
CA GLY A 149 -20.06 -9.39 -25.21
C GLY A 149 -19.16 -10.63 -25.37
N ALA A 150 -18.53 -11.09 -24.26
CA ALA A 150 -17.47 -12.11 -24.31
C ALA A 150 -18.02 -13.57 -24.42
N ALA A 151 -19.26 -13.79 -24.03
CA ALA A 151 -19.87 -15.13 -24.06
C ALA A 151 -20.05 -15.67 -25.50
N GLU A 152 -20.22 -14.79 -26.49
CA GLU A 152 -20.47 -15.18 -27.87
C GLU A 152 -19.20 -15.30 -28.72
N SER A 153 -18.10 -14.64 -28.39
CA SER A 153 -16.93 -14.61 -29.26
C SER A 153 -15.75 -15.49 -28.83
N GLY A 154 -15.67 -15.93 -27.57
CA GLY A 154 -14.56 -16.77 -27.07
C GLY A 154 -13.15 -16.18 -27.29
N LYS A 155 -13.07 -14.96 -27.81
CA LYS A 155 -11.85 -14.31 -28.27
C LYS A 155 -11.59 -13.03 -27.48
N GLY A 156 -10.60 -13.07 -26.59
CA GLY A 156 -10.00 -11.89 -26.00
C GLY A 156 -9.60 -12.11 -24.54
N ASP A 157 -8.40 -11.70 -24.24
CA ASP A 157 -7.92 -11.61 -22.86
C ASP A 157 -8.75 -10.57 -22.11
N ARG A 158 -9.16 -10.85 -20.90
CA ARG A 158 -9.99 -9.97 -20.06
C ARG A 158 -9.21 -9.56 -18.82
N PRO A 159 -9.49 -8.38 -18.23
CA PRO A 159 -8.74 -7.90 -17.08
C PRO A 159 -8.78 -8.88 -15.91
N LYS A 160 -7.62 -9.07 -15.27
CA LYS A 160 -7.47 -9.80 -14.02
C LYS A 160 -7.78 -8.88 -12.84
N TYR A 161 -7.85 -9.42 -11.63
CA TYR A 161 -8.22 -8.72 -10.41
C TYR A 161 -7.61 -7.31 -10.27
N LEU A 162 -6.28 -7.19 -10.27
CA LEU A 162 -5.61 -5.90 -10.10
C LEU A 162 -5.81 -4.96 -11.29
N GLN A 163 -5.87 -5.48 -12.51
CA GLN A 163 -6.19 -4.70 -13.70
C GLN A 163 -7.61 -4.14 -13.61
N LEU A 164 -8.57 -4.97 -13.21
CA LEU A 164 -9.96 -4.56 -13.02
C LEU A 164 -10.10 -3.49 -11.94
N CYS A 165 -9.38 -3.62 -10.81
CA CYS A 165 -9.35 -2.59 -9.77
C CYS A 165 -8.87 -1.22 -10.30
N VAL A 166 -7.81 -1.20 -11.13
CA VAL A 166 -7.30 0.04 -11.74
C VAL A 166 -8.32 0.63 -12.72
N LEU A 167 -8.95 -0.22 -13.55
CA LEU A 167 -9.97 0.23 -14.51
C LEU A 167 -11.18 0.85 -13.79
N VAL A 168 -11.67 0.20 -12.74
CA VAL A 168 -12.78 0.73 -11.91
C VAL A 168 -12.38 2.07 -11.28
N ALA A 169 -11.14 2.19 -10.74
CA ALA A 169 -10.67 3.42 -10.13
C ALA A 169 -10.61 4.57 -11.14
N LEU A 170 -9.91 4.38 -12.27
CA LEU A 170 -9.77 5.44 -13.26
C LEU A 170 -11.11 5.80 -13.94
N HIS A 171 -11.96 4.79 -14.20
CA HIS A 171 -13.33 5.02 -14.66
C HIS A 171 -14.11 5.90 -13.68
N SER A 172 -14.08 5.57 -12.37
CA SER A 172 -14.75 6.36 -11.35
C SER A 172 -14.21 7.79 -11.27
N PHE A 173 -12.88 7.98 -11.35
CA PHE A 173 -12.25 9.31 -11.30
C PHE A 173 -12.64 10.19 -12.50
N ILE A 174 -12.69 9.61 -13.70
CA ILE A 174 -13.15 10.33 -14.88
C ILE A 174 -14.65 10.68 -14.76
N ARG A 175 -15.48 9.74 -14.30
CA ARG A 175 -16.93 9.93 -14.11
C ARG A 175 -17.26 10.99 -13.04
N GLU A 176 -16.47 11.07 -11.99
CA GLU A 176 -16.62 12.06 -10.91
C GLU A 176 -15.92 13.41 -11.25
N GLY A 177 -15.17 13.47 -12.36
CA GLY A 177 -14.48 14.68 -12.78
C GLY A 177 -13.45 15.17 -11.78
N VAL A 178 -12.66 14.25 -11.18
CA VAL A 178 -11.64 14.66 -10.20
C VAL A 178 -10.56 15.51 -10.87
N ALA A 179 -10.05 16.50 -10.14
CA ALA A 179 -9.12 17.49 -10.68
C ALA A 179 -7.65 17.02 -10.66
N ALA A 180 -7.32 16.07 -9.78
CA ALA A 180 -5.99 15.47 -9.66
C ALA A 180 -6.12 14.02 -9.19
N VAL A 181 -5.18 13.15 -9.58
CA VAL A 181 -5.14 11.75 -9.14
C VAL A 181 -3.78 11.38 -8.59
N VAL A 182 -3.76 10.67 -7.47
CA VAL A 182 -2.60 10.01 -6.90
C VAL A 182 -2.71 8.52 -7.18
N LEU A 183 -1.76 7.96 -7.92
CA LEU A 183 -1.84 6.59 -8.44
C LEU A 183 -0.67 5.75 -7.90
N GLU A 184 -0.95 4.77 -7.03
CA GLU A 184 0.06 3.83 -6.51
C GLU A 184 0.21 2.61 -7.43
N THR A 185 1.46 2.20 -7.73
CA THR A 185 1.75 0.92 -8.39
C THR A 185 1.50 -0.27 -7.46
N HIS A 186 1.13 -1.42 -8.02
CA HIS A 186 1.03 -2.68 -7.27
C HIS A 186 2.41 -3.28 -7.01
N HIS A 187 3.06 -3.75 -8.09
CA HIS A 187 4.33 -4.47 -8.05
C HIS A 187 5.30 -3.94 -9.11
N GLY A 188 6.47 -3.53 -8.68
CA GLY A 188 7.47 -2.99 -9.61
C GLY A 188 7.09 -1.60 -10.11
N GLY A 189 6.96 -1.44 -11.41
CA GLY A 189 6.63 -0.20 -12.11
C GLY A 189 6.53 -0.45 -13.61
N GLU A 190 7.61 -0.86 -14.27
CA GLU A 190 7.72 -1.02 -15.72
C GLU A 190 6.54 -1.80 -16.36
N TYR A 191 6.13 -2.90 -15.72
CA TYR A 191 5.09 -3.80 -16.23
C TYR A 191 3.83 -3.80 -15.36
N ASP A 192 3.71 -2.83 -14.44
CA ASP A 192 2.53 -2.71 -13.59
C ASP A 192 1.30 -2.27 -14.38
N ALA A 193 0.13 -2.70 -13.94
CA ALA A 193 -1.13 -2.35 -14.60
C ALA A 193 -1.35 -0.82 -14.64
N THR A 194 -0.86 -0.08 -13.65
CA THR A 194 -0.98 1.38 -13.60
C THR A 194 -0.10 2.10 -14.61
N ASN A 195 0.96 1.43 -15.12
CA ASN A 195 1.98 2.06 -15.97
C ASN A 195 1.56 2.27 -17.43
N PHE A 196 0.33 1.93 -17.81
CA PHE A 196 -0.23 2.31 -19.10
C PHE A 196 -0.49 3.83 -19.22
N VAL A 197 -0.52 4.55 -18.09
CA VAL A 197 -0.57 6.01 -18.04
C VAL A 197 0.67 6.58 -18.73
N THR A 198 0.46 7.34 -19.79
CA THR A 198 1.53 7.85 -20.66
C THR A 198 2.03 9.24 -20.27
N ALA A 199 1.20 10.05 -19.62
CA ALA A 199 1.47 11.46 -19.34
C ALA A 199 1.19 11.83 -17.86
N PRO A 200 1.86 11.22 -16.86
CA PRO A 200 1.79 11.71 -15.50
C PRO A 200 2.50 13.08 -15.40
N VAL A 201 2.02 13.93 -14.50
CA VAL A 201 2.63 15.25 -14.23
C VAL A 201 3.92 15.09 -13.43
N VAL A 202 3.85 14.24 -12.41
CA VAL A 202 4.96 13.92 -11.50
C VAL A 202 5.03 12.41 -11.30
N THR A 203 6.23 11.88 -11.22
CA THR A 203 6.49 10.49 -10.86
C THR A 203 7.35 10.43 -9.61
N VAL A 204 7.02 9.53 -8.69
CA VAL A 204 7.66 9.43 -7.37
C VAL A 204 8.16 8.01 -7.14
N VAL A 205 9.43 7.87 -6.73
CA VAL A 205 10.00 6.61 -6.28
C VAL A 205 10.32 6.69 -4.78
N THR A 206 9.54 5.99 -3.96
CA THR A 206 9.76 5.89 -2.50
C THR A 206 10.93 4.94 -2.19
N PRO A 207 11.37 4.76 -0.93
CA PRO A 207 12.53 3.92 -0.63
C PRO A 207 12.45 2.52 -1.23
N LEU A 208 13.54 2.10 -1.85
CA LEU A 208 13.72 0.80 -2.45
C LEU A 208 14.25 -0.21 -1.44
N GLY A 209 13.94 -1.47 -1.64
CA GLY A 209 14.41 -2.58 -0.82
C GLY A 209 14.08 -3.91 -1.45
N ARG A 210 14.60 -4.99 -0.89
CA ARG A 210 14.35 -6.34 -1.36
C ARG A 210 12.89 -6.72 -1.10
N ASP A 211 12.11 -6.77 -2.16
CA ASP A 211 10.75 -7.27 -2.16
C ASP A 211 10.40 -7.78 -3.56
N HIS A 212 9.51 -8.75 -3.65
CA HIS A 212 9.10 -9.36 -4.91
C HIS A 212 10.28 -9.82 -5.79
N VAL A 213 11.38 -10.30 -5.18
CA VAL A 213 12.61 -10.69 -5.91
C VAL A 213 12.37 -11.76 -6.97
N LYS A 214 11.37 -12.63 -6.78
CA LYS A 214 10.97 -13.65 -7.78
C LYS A 214 10.38 -13.05 -9.06
N GLN A 215 9.82 -11.83 -8.98
CA GLN A 215 9.19 -11.14 -10.10
C GLN A 215 10.07 -10.03 -10.68
N LEU A 216 10.79 -9.30 -9.82
CA LEU A 216 11.52 -8.09 -10.22
C LEU A 216 13.01 -8.33 -10.48
N GLY A 217 13.50 -9.51 -10.11
CA GLY A 217 14.92 -9.86 -10.25
C GLY A 217 15.65 -9.98 -8.91
N PRO A 218 16.81 -10.68 -8.92
CA PRO A 218 17.49 -11.10 -7.69
C PRO A 218 18.18 -9.95 -6.96
N GLY A 219 18.51 -8.87 -7.67
CA GLY A 219 19.32 -7.77 -7.16
C GLY A 219 18.52 -6.46 -7.00
N MET A 220 19.11 -5.54 -6.24
CA MET A 220 18.54 -4.22 -6.00
C MET A 220 18.50 -3.35 -7.26
N ARG A 221 19.48 -3.53 -8.17
CA ARG A 221 19.55 -2.78 -9.45
C ARG A 221 18.35 -3.11 -10.34
N GLU A 222 17.97 -4.39 -10.44
CA GLU A 222 16.80 -4.84 -11.19
C GLU A 222 15.51 -4.29 -10.59
N ILE A 223 15.39 -4.32 -9.26
CA ILE A 223 14.23 -3.74 -8.55
C ILE A 223 14.14 -2.24 -8.83
N ALA A 224 15.25 -1.50 -8.75
CA ALA A 224 15.31 -0.08 -9.06
C ALA A 224 14.91 0.20 -10.52
N TRP A 225 15.46 -0.57 -11.47
CA TRP A 225 15.12 -0.45 -12.88
C TRP A 225 13.62 -0.63 -13.15
N HIS A 226 13.02 -1.67 -12.57
CA HIS A 226 11.58 -1.93 -12.71
C HIS A 226 10.73 -0.80 -12.13
N LYS A 227 11.10 -0.28 -10.95
CA LYS A 227 10.31 0.77 -10.28
C LYS A 227 10.44 2.12 -10.98
N ALA A 228 11.63 2.45 -11.48
CA ALA A 228 11.85 3.63 -12.33
C ALA A 228 11.16 3.54 -13.71
N GLY A 229 10.58 2.40 -14.05
CA GLY A 229 9.77 2.23 -15.25
C GLY A 229 8.52 3.10 -15.33
N ILE A 230 8.09 3.70 -14.21
CA ILE A 230 7.01 4.69 -14.18
C ILE A 230 7.42 6.07 -14.70
N PHE A 231 8.71 6.34 -14.86
CA PHE A 231 9.20 7.59 -15.43
C PHE A 231 8.69 7.75 -16.86
N LYS A 232 8.29 8.97 -17.23
CA LYS A 232 7.70 9.28 -18.53
C LYS A 232 8.27 10.57 -19.10
N GLU A 233 8.23 10.65 -20.41
CA GLU A 233 8.65 11.85 -21.13
C GLU A 233 7.91 13.10 -20.61
N GLY A 234 8.68 14.16 -20.36
CA GLY A 234 8.16 15.43 -19.88
C GLY A 234 7.66 15.47 -18.44
N ALA A 235 7.51 14.33 -17.74
CA ALA A 235 7.19 14.29 -16.31
C ALA A 235 8.39 14.75 -15.47
N VAL A 236 8.15 15.21 -14.23
CA VAL A 236 9.23 15.41 -13.25
C VAL A 236 9.39 14.13 -12.44
N ALA A 237 10.63 13.66 -12.30
CA ALA A 237 10.95 12.50 -11.47
C ALA A 237 11.48 12.94 -10.10
N ILE A 238 10.86 12.40 -9.04
CA ILE A 238 11.23 12.64 -7.65
C ILE A 238 11.53 11.29 -7.00
N ALA A 239 12.53 11.22 -6.15
CA ALA A 239 12.82 10.02 -5.36
C ALA A 239 13.14 10.34 -3.91
N ALA A 240 12.79 9.43 -3.02
CA ALA A 240 13.40 9.38 -1.70
C ALA A 240 14.89 9.01 -1.82
N PRO A 241 15.73 9.25 -0.80
CA PRO A 241 17.10 8.76 -0.76
C PRO A 241 17.12 7.23 -0.90
N GLN A 242 18.13 6.73 -1.60
CA GLN A 242 18.28 5.29 -1.89
C GLN A 242 19.63 4.79 -1.36
N GLU A 243 19.77 3.47 -1.25
CA GLU A 243 21.07 2.85 -1.01
C GLU A 243 22.06 3.19 -2.13
N GLU A 244 23.36 3.15 -1.79
CA GLU A 244 24.45 3.50 -2.69
C GLU A 244 24.34 2.79 -4.05
N GLY A 245 24.53 3.54 -5.13
CA GLY A 245 24.48 3.07 -6.51
C GLY A 245 23.07 2.93 -7.10
N LEU A 246 21.99 2.96 -6.32
CA LEU A 246 20.63 2.86 -6.85
C LEU A 246 20.14 4.17 -7.46
N GLU A 247 20.57 5.30 -6.93
CA GLU A 247 20.26 6.62 -7.51
C GLU A 247 20.82 6.76 -8.93
N ALA A 248 21.99 6.16 -9.20
CA ALA A 248 22.55 6.11 -10.56
C ALA A 248 21.62 5.35 -11.53
N VAL A 249 21.04 4.21 -11.10
CA VAL A 249 20.08 3.45 -11.90
C VAL A 249 18.82 4.30 -12.18
N LEU A 250 18.31 5.01 -11.17
CA LEU A 250 17.18 5.91 -11.35
C LEU A 250 17.51 7.02 -12.35
N GLY A 251 18.70 7.63 -12.26
CA GLY A 251 19.17 8.66 -13.20
C GLY A 251 19.33 8.15 -14.63
N GLU A 252 19.86 6.95 -14.82
CA GLU A 252 19.94 6.29 -16.14
C GLU A 252 18.53 6.12 -16.73
N ARG A 253 17.58 5.62 -15.94
CA ARG A 253 16.20 5.44 -16.37
C ARG A 253 15.48 6.76 -16.66
N ALA A 254 15.75 7.81 -15.89
CA ALA A 254 15.19 9.13 -16.12
C ALA A 254 15.60 9.69 -17.49
N ARG A 255 16.88 9.57 -17.85
CA ARG A 255 17.39 9.96 -19.18
C ARG A 255 16.79 9.10 -20.29
N GLU A 256 16.78 7.77 -20.11
CA GLU A 256 16.20 6.83 -21.09
C GLU A 256 14.72 7.12 -21.37
N ARG A 257 13.98 7.52 -20.35
CA ARG A 257 12.54 7.78 -20.43
C ARG A 257 12.17 9.22 -20.79
N GLY A 258 13.16 10.10 -21.03
CA GLY A 258 12.90 11.48 -21.41
C GLY A 258 12.26 12.33 -20.30
N VAL A 259 12.57 12.04 -19.05
CA VAL A 259 12.14 12.86 -17.90
C VAL A 259 12.57 14.31 -18.10
N LYS A 260 11.73 15.27 -17.68
CA LYS A 260 12.04 16.70 -17.79
C LYS A 260 13.35 17.03 -17.09
N GLY A 261 14.31 17.56 -17.84
CA GLY A 261 15.68 17.82 -17.38
C GLY A 261 16.61 16.61 -17.32
N GLY A 262 16.12 15.38 -17.60
CA GLY A 262 16.92 14.15 -17.61
C GLY A 262 17.43 13.70 -16.23
N GLU A 263 16.93 14.28 -15.15
CA GLU A 263 17.41 14.08 -13.78
C GLU A 263 16.28 13.65 -12.83
N VAL A 264 16.69 13.03 -11.72
CA VAL A 264 15.79 12.67 -10.61
C VAL A 264 16.10 13.58 -9.43
N ARG A 265 15.08 14.29 -8.94
CA ARG A 265 15.20 15.09 -7.72
C ARG A 265 15.13 14.18 -6.51
N VAL A 266 16.24 13.98 -5.81
CA VAL A 266 16.30 13.23 -4.56
C VAL A 266 15.93 14.14 -3.39
N VAL A 267 14.98 13.72 -2.56
CA VAL A 267 14.44 14.50 -1.44
C VAL A 267 14.89 13.90 -0.12
N LYS A 268 15.73 14.62 0.62
CA LYS A 268 16.15 14.25 1.97
C LYS A 268 15.15 14.80 2.98
N GLY A 269 14.57 13.91 3.80
CA GLY A 269 13.52 14.27 4.74
C GLY A 269 13.93 15.30 5.81
N GLU A 270 15.23 15.42 6.10
CA GLU A 270 15.77 16.35 7.08
C GLU A 270 15.86 17.80 6.54
N GLU A 271 15.97 17.93 5.23
CA GLU A 271 16.15 19.22 4.55
C GLU A 271 14.82 19.92 4.20
N GLU A 272 13.69 19.21 4.31
CA GLU A 272 12.38 19.75 3.96
C GLU A 272 11.74 20.45 5.16
N GLU A 273 11.40 21.73 4.99
CA GLU A 273 10.77 22.55 6.03
C GLU A 273 9.31 22.13 6.28
N GLY A 274 8.88 22.23 7.54
CA GLY A 274 7.51 21.97 7.96
C GLY A 274 7.20 20.51 8.30
N VAL A 275 8.15 19.56 8.08
CA VAL A 275 7.92 18.12 8.34
C VAL A 275 8.64 17.59 9.58
N GLN A 276 9.42 18.42 10.28
CA GLN A 276 10.31 18.00 11.39
C GLN A 276 9.55 17.34 12.55
N GLY A 277 8.30 17.73 12.77
CA GLY A 277 7.43 17.15 13.82
C GLY A 277 6.83 15.79 13.48
N VAL A 278 6.95 15.32 12.23
CA VAL A 278 6.34 14.05 11.80
C VAL A 278 7.14 12.87 12.34
N LYS A 279 6.44 11.95 13.01
CA LYS A 279 7.00 10.73 13.59
C LYS A 279 6.25 9.48 13.10
N PRO A 280 6.93 8.34 13.01
CA PRO A 280 8.37 8.12 13.12
C PRO A 280 9.14 8.71 11.91
N GLU A 281 10.48 8.67 11.96
CA GLU A 281 11.36 9.22 10.91
C GLU A 281 11.00 8.75 9.49
N VAL A 282 10.63 7.48 9.31
CA VAL A 282 10.21 6.96 8.01
C VAL A 282 8.94 7.66 7.48
N GLN A 283 8.03 8.08 8.37
CA GLN A 283 6.86 8.88 7.98
C GLN A 283 7.25 10.33 7.65
N ARG A 284 8.24 10.89 8.35
CA ARG A 284 8.81 12.20 8.01
C ARG A 284 9.41 12.17 6.60
N GLY A 285 10.17 11.13 6.25
CA GLY A 285 10.70 10.94 4.89
C GLY A 285 9.60 10.82 3.84
N ASN A 286 8.55 10.04 4.10
CA ASN A 286 7.40 9.91 3.20
C ASN A 286 6.67 11.25 3.01
N CYS A 287 6.49 12.02 4.08
CA CYS A 287 5.87 13.34 4.08
C CYS A 287 6.71 14.36 3.29
N ALA A 288 8.02 14.38 3.49
CA ALA A 288 8.92 15.28 2.76
C ALA A 288 8.86 15.05 1.24
N VAL A 289 8.91 13.78 0.82
CA VAL A 289 8.73 13.42 -0.60
C VAL A 289 7.37 13.87 -1.13
N ALA A 290 6.31 13.72 -0.33
CA ALA A 290 4.96 14.16 -0.69
C ALA A 290 4.86 15.68 -0.83
N VAL A 291 5.46 16.46 0.09
CA VAL A 291 5.49 17.93 0.03
C VAL A 291 6.17 18.40 -1.25
N VAL A 292 7.35 17.84 -1.58
CA VAL A 292 8.07 18.18 -2.81
C VAL A 292 7.28 17.78 -4.06
N ALA A 293 6.62 16.63 -4.04
CA ALA A 293 5.79 16.16 -5.15
C ALA A 293 4.59 17.10 -5.39
N VAL A 294 3.92 17.54 -4.33
CA VAL A 294 2.78 18.47 -4.42
C VAL A 294 3.23 19.87 -4.86
N ARG A 295 4.33 20.40 -4.31
CA ARG A 295 4.90 21.70 -4.77
C ARG A 295 5.19 21.65 -6.27
N THR A 296 5.87 20.62 -6.72
CA THR A 296 6.20 20.42 -8.14
C THR A 296 4.93 20.28 -9.00
N PHE A 297 3.93 19.57 -8.51
CA PHE A 297 2.65 19.40 -9.21
C PHE A 297 1.90 20.72 -9.37
N LEU A 298 1.75 21.50 -8.29
CA LEU A 298 1.03 22.77 -8.29
C LEU A 298 1.73 23.79 -9.19
N GLU A 299 3.05 23.91 -9.10
CA GLU A 299 3.87 24.77 -9.96
C GLU A 299 3.65 24.45 -11.44
N ARG A 300 3.67 23.16 -11.79
CA ARG A 300 3.52 22.71 -13.19
C ARG A 300 2.11 22.93 -13.73
N MET A 301 1.10 22.69 -12.89
CA MET A 301 -0.30 22.75 -13.33
C MET A 301 -0.87 24.14 -13.36
N ARG A 302 -0.46 25.00 -12.41
CA ARG A 302 -1.08 26.29 -12.17
C ARG A 302 -0.11 27.44 -11.93
N GLY A 303 1.19 27.17 -11.78
CA GLY A 303 2.14 28.16 -11.29
C GLY A 303 1.89 28.56 -9.82
N GLU A 304 1.20 27.69 -9.06
CA GLU A 304 0.83 27.96 -7.67
C GLU A 304 1.89 27.42 -6.70
N VAL A 305 2.00 28.05 -5.53
CA VAL A 305 2.92 27.65 -4.46
C VAL A 305 2.13 26.99 -3.33
N LEU A 306 2.61 25.84 -2.86
CA LEU A 306 2.08 25.21 -1.65
C LEU A 306 2.50 26.02 -0.42
N SER A 307 1.55 26.66 0.26
CA SER A 307 1.82 27.48 1.44
C SER A 307 2.19 26.62 2.66
N GLU A 308 2.96 27.18 3.60
CA GLU A 308 3.28 26.53 4.88
C GLU A 308 2.03 26.12 5.66
N GLU A 309 1.00 26.96 5.63
CA GLU A 309 -0.29 26.65 6.27
C GLU A 309 -0.98 25.44 5.62
N SER A 310 -0.90 25.30 4.29
CA SER A 310 -1.40 24.10 3.60
C SER A 310 -0.58 22.86 3.94
N VAL A 311 0.74 23.00 4.10
CA VAL A 311 1.60 21.90 4.57
C VAL A 311 1.19 21.47 5.97
N ARG A 312 1.07 22.41 6.91
CA ARG A 312 0.65 22.13 8.28
C ARG A 312 -0.70 21.42 8.34
N ARG A 313 -1.71 21.96 7.66
CA ARG A 313 -3.07 21.35 7.60
C ARG A 313 -3.06 20.00 6.92
N GLY A 314 -2.27 19.81 5.87
CA GLY A 314 -2.13 18.54 5.18
C GLY A 314 -1.50 17.47 6.09
N ILE A 315 -0.54 17.83 6.93
CA ILE A 315 0.07 16.93 7.92
C ILE A 315 -0.94 16.59 9.03
N GLU A 316 -1.63 17.59 9.57
CA GLU A 316 -2.66 17.39 10.60
C GLU A 316 -3.85 16.56 10.10
N GLY A 317 -4.22 16.73 8.83
CA GLY A 317 -5.29 15.97 8.18
C GLY A 317 -4.90 14.56 7.73
N PHE A 318 -3.62 14.20 7.81
CA PHE A 318 -3.13 12.89 7.36
C PHE A 318 -3.77 11.75 8.15
N LYS A 319 -4.38 10.80 7.43
CA LYS A 319 -4.95 9.58 8.00
C LYS A 319 -4.64 8.40 7.07
N TRP A 320 -3.89 7.44 7.59
CA TRP A 320 -3.58 6.22 6.85
C TRP A 320 -3.71 4.99 7.75
N PRO A 321 -4.89 4.36 7.78
CA PRO A 321 -5.17 3.25 8.69
C PRO A 321 -4.16 2.10 8.57
N GLY A 322 -3.78 1.55 9.72
CA GLY A 322 -2.87 0.43 9.83
C GLY A 322 -1.40 0.75 9.51
N ARG A 323 -1.02 2.04 9.52
CA ARG A 323 0.37 2.49 9.40
C ARG A 323 0.70 3.49 10.50
N PHE A 324 1.49 3.03 11.48
CA PHE A 324 1.86 3.80 12.66
C PHE A 324 0.64 4.47 13.32
N GLN A 325 -0.46 3.73 13.39
CA GLN A 325 -1.72 4.21 13.94
C GLN A 325 -1.81 3.85 15.42
N VAL A 326 -2.12 4.84 16.26
CA VAL A 326 -2.49 4.63 17.65
C VAL A 326 -3.98 4.81 17.81
N VAL A 327 -4.65 3.83 18.38
CA VAL A 327 -6.07 3.86 18.70
C VAL A 327 -6.25 3.83 20.20
N GLU A 328 -6.82 4.87 20.75
CA GLU A 328 -7.12 4.96 22.18
C GLU A 328 -8.57 4.53 22.45
N ARG A 329 -8.76 3.78 23.53
CA ARG A 329 -10.06 3.30 24.03
C ARG A 329 -10.14 3.44 25.53
N ARG A 330 -11.36 3.43 26.08
CA ARG A 330 -11.65 3.51 27.50
C ARG A 330 -10.93 4.69 28.17
N GLU A 331 -11.12 5.90 27.63
CA GLU A 331 -10.52 7.14 28.17
C GLU A 331 -8.98 7.07 28.29
N GLY A 332 -8.32 6.46 27.29
CA GLY A 332 -6.86 6.34 27.26
C GLY A 332 -6.29 5.15 28.05
N LYS A 333 -7.12 4.34 28.74
CA LYS A 333 -6.65 3.14 29.43
C LYS A 333 -6.12 2.06 28.48
N GLU A 334 -6.63 2.00 27.25
CA GLU A 334 -6.15 1.09 26.22
C GLU A 334 -5.54 1.91 25.07
N ARG A 335 -4.27 1.67 24.74
CA ARG A 335 -3.61 2.23 23.56
C ARG A 335 -3.15 1.09 22.66
N TRP A 336 -3.73 1.04 21.46
CA TRP A 336 -3.44 0.02 20.44
C TRP A 336 -2.55 0.63 19.38
N TRP A 337 -1.31 0.17 19.31
CA TRP A 337 -0.28 0.59 18.38
C TRP A 337 -0.28 -0.35 17.17
N CYS A 338 -0.86 0.08 16.07
CA CYS A 338 -1.15 -0.75 14.91
C CYS A 338 -0.24 -0.40 13.71
N ASP A 339 0.59 -1.34 13.29
CA ASP A 339 1.39 -1.20 12.06
C ASP A 339 1.50 -2.51 11.30
N GLY A 340 1.19 -2.49 10.00
CA GLY A 340 1.20 -3.65 9.10
C GLY A 340 2.59 -4.07 8.61
N ALA A 341 3.65 -3.79 9.36
CA ALA A 341 5.00 -4.25 9.08
C ALA A 341 5.07 -5.79 9.03
N HIS A 342 5.81 -6.33 8.05
CA HIS A 342 5.83 -7.77 7.80
C HIS A 342 7.14 -8.28 7.17
N ASN A 343 8.20 -7.48 7.16
CA ASN A 343 9.54 -7.86 6.73
C ASN A 343 10.60 -7.12 7.55
N GLU A 344 11.86 -7.54 7.46
CA GLU A 344 12.96 -7.01 8.25
C GLU A 344 13.12 -5.49 8.16
N MET A 345 12.92 -4.89 6.96
CA MET A 345 13.03 -3.42 6.78
C MET A 345 12.00 -2.63 7.60
N SER A 346 10.82 -3.18 7.81
CA SER A 346 9.69 -2.46 8.43
C SER A 346 9.43 -2.87 9.87
N ILE A 347 9.67 -4.16 10.21
CA ILE A 347 9.25 -4.69 11.51
C ILE A 347 10.03 -4.10 12.68
N GLY A 348 11.34 -3.91 12.53
CA GLY A 348 12.17 -3.25 13.55
C GLY A 348 11.82 -1.76 13.73
N VAL A 349 11.36 -1.12 12.65
CA VAL A 349 10.87 0.28 12.72
C VAL A 349 9.58 0.35 13.54
N ALA A 350 8.65 -0.58 13.32
CA ALA A 350 7.41 -0.65 14.10
C ALA A 350 7.69 -0.90 15.59
N GLY A 351 8.64 -1.78 15.92
CA GLY A 351 9.05 -2.01 17.30
C GLY A 351 9.67 -0.77 17.95
N ARG A 352 10.60 -0.11 17.28
CA ARG A 352 11.19 1.16 17.81
C ARG A 352 10.15 2.25 17.96
N TRP A 353 9.26 2.45 16.97
CA TRP A 353 8.16 3.41 17.07
C TRP A 353 7.28 3.18 18.30
N PHE A 354 6.99 1.92 18.65
CA PHE A 354 6.29 1.57 19.87
C PHE A 354 7.09 1.98 21.09
N VAL A 355 8.37 1.60 21.19
CA VAL A 355 9.24 1.91 22.33
C VAL A 355 9.40 3.42 22.54
N ASP A 356 9.64 4.16 21.45
CA ASP A 356 9.83 5.62 21.47
C ASP A 356 8.56 6.37 21.87
N GLY A 357 7.39 5.79 21.64
CA GLY A 357 6.12 6.37 22.01
C GLY A 357 5.59 5.97 23.38
N LEU A 358 6.29 5.05 24.09
CA LEU A 358 5.91 4.67 25.45
C LEU A 358 6.14 5.81 26.42
N GLU A 359 5.10 6.13 27.16
CA GLU A 359 5.18 7.05 28.30
C GLU A 359 5.51 6.27 29.58
N GLY A 360 6.17 6.92 30.53
CA GLY A 360 6.33 6.39 31.87
C GLY A 360 4.96 6.24 32.55
N GLY A 361 4.83 5.38 33.57
CA GLY A 361 3.59 5.34 34.35
C GLY A 361 3.05 3.94 34.66
N GLY A 362 3.86 2.89 34.51
CA GLY A 362 3.50 1.54 34.98
C GLY A 362 2.40 0.84 34.18
N ARG A 363 2.16 1.27 32.94
CA ARG A 363 1.20 0.59 32.02
C ARG A 363 1.68 -0.79 31.66
N ALA A 364 0.79 -1.77 31.57
CA ALA A 364 1.09 -3.07 31.01
C ALA A 364 1.50 -2.93 29.54
N ARG A 365 2.38 -3.81 29.06
CA ARG A 365 2.86 -3.80 27.67
C ARG A 365 2.71 -5.18 27.07
N VAL A 366 2.01 -5.23 25.94
CA VAL A 366 1.65 -6.48 25.26
C VAL A 366 2.08 -6.39 23.79
N LEU A 367 2.58 -7.50 23.25
CA LEU A 367 2.78 -7.69 21.82
C LEU A 367 1.74 -8.70 21.31
N VAL A 368 0.94 -8.33 20.32
CA VAL A 368 0.12 -9.25 19.53
C VAL A 368 0.76 -9.39 18.15
N PHE A 369 1.15 -10.60 17.80
CA PHE A 369 1.91 -10.87 16.59
C PHE A 369 1.34 -12.02 15.76
N SER A 370 1.29 -11.81 14.45
CA SER A 370 0.99 -12.86 13.47
C SER A 370 1.75 -12.61 12.19
N GLN A 371 2.46 -13.62 11.72
CA GLN A 371 3.06 -13.63 10.40
C GLN A 371 2.86 -15.00 9.77
N ILE A 372 1.97 -15.08 8.79
CA ILE A 372 1.68 -16.29 8.05
C ILE A 372 2.21 -16.10 6.63
N SER A 373 3.25 -16.84 6.25
CA SER A 373 3.83 -16.76 4.90
C SER A 373 4.63 -18.00 4.57
N ASP A 374 4.20 -18.75 3.55
CA ASP A 374 4.92 -19.92 3.03
C ASP A 374 6.25 -19.58 2.32
N SER A 375 6.52 -18.30 2.06
CA SER A 375 7.62 -17.88 1.19
C SER A 375 8.67 -17.01 1.87
N ARG A 376 8.53 -16.71 3.17
CA ARG A 376 9.45 -15.84 3.92
C ARG A 376 10.07 -16.64 5.06
N ASP A 377 11.37 -16.43 5.25
CA ASP A 377 12.01 -16.86 6.48
C ASP A 377 11.47 -16.00 7.63
N SER A 378 10.66 -16.59 8.49
CA SER A 378 9.93 -15.89 9.54
C SER A 378 10.79 -15.61 10.77
N GLU A 379 11.84 -16.42 11.03
CA GLU A 379 12.72 -16.26 12.19
C GLU A 379 13.50 -14.93 12.15
N PRO A 380 14.21 -14.54 11.07
CA PRO A 380 14.93 -13.26 11.04
C PRO A 380 14.01 -12.06 11.23
N VAL A 381 12.81 -12.08 10.64
CA VAL A 381 11.84 -10.99 10.79
C VAL A 381 11.38 -10.87 12.24
N PHE A 382 11.04 -11.99 12.89
CA PHE A 382 10.60 -11.97 14.28
C PHE A 382 11.74 -11.62 15.23
N ARG A 383 12.96 -12.11 14.99
CA ARG A 383 14.17 -11.75 15.76
C ARG A 383 14.44 -10.25 15.69
N CYS A 384 14.33 -9.63 14.52
CA CYS A 384 14.47 -8.18 14.34
C CYS A 384 13.42 -7.41 15.17
N LEU A 385 12.16 -7.87 15.22
CA LEU A 385 11.13 -7.30 16.09
C LEU A 385 11.51 -7.45 17.57
N ALA A 386 11.81 -8.66 18.01
CA ALA A 386 12.13 -8.95 19.40
C ALA A 386 13.35 -8.15 19.89
N GLU A 387 14.37 -7.99 19.03
CA GLU A 387 15.54 -7.14 19.32
C GLU A 387 15.15 -5.66 19.45
N SER A 388 14.27 -5.15 18.59
CA SER A 388 13.80 -3.77 18.64
C SER A 388 12.96 -3.46 19.87
N LEU A 389 12.41 -4.47 20.53
CA LEU A 389 11.61 -4.37 21.76
C LEU A 389 12.43 -4.62 23.04
N LYS A 390 13.76 -4.83 22.95
CA LYS A 390 14.60 -4.99 24.15
C LYS A 390 14.47 -3.77 25.08
N GLY A 391 14.30 -4.04 26.37
CA GLY A 391 14.15 -3.00 27.39
C GLY A 391 12.79 -2.31 27.40
N SER A 392 11.88 -2.64 26.49
CA SER A 392 10.51 -2.08 26.47
C SER A 392 9.66 -2.55 27.66
N GLY A 393 10.03 -3.66 28.32
CA GLY A 393 9.25 -4.23 29.41
C GLY A 393 7.93 -4.89 28.95
N VAL A 394 7.89 -5.47 27.75
CA VAL A 394 6.76 -6.27 27.30
C VAL A 394 6.57 -7.45 28.25
N GLN A 395 5.42 -7.50 28.92
CA GLN A 395 5.07 -8.50 29.93
C GLN A 395 4.45 -9.75 29.29
N LEU A 396 3.73 -9.57 28.19
CA LEU A 396 3.02 -10.64 27.51
C LEU A 396 3.20 -10.53 25.98
N VAL A 397 3.59 -11.63 25.34
CA VAL A 397 3.49 -11.78 23.90
C VAL A 397 2.41 -12.80 23.57
N ILE A 398 1.52 -12.44 22.65
CA ILE A 398 0.44 -13.30 22.16
C ILE A 398 0.67 -13.58 20.68
N PHE A 399 0.95 -14.82 20.35
CA PHE A 399 0.97 -15.29 18.97
C PHE A 399 -0.45 -15.68 18.58
N THR A 400 -0.94 -15.10 17.52
CA THR A 400 -2.32 -15.33 17.05
C THR A 400 -2.36 -15.62 15.56
N THR A 401 -3.48 -16.14 15.10
CA THR A 401 -3.84 -16.13 13.68
C THR A 401 -4.79 -14.98 13.42
N TYR A 402 -4.93 -14.59 12.16
CA TYR A 402 -6.14 -13.84 11.79
C TYR A 402 -7.19 -14.89 11.46
N ASP A 403 -8.40 -14.70 12.00
CA ASP A 403 -9.49 -15.65 11.85
C ASP A 403 -9.98 -15.68 10.38
N PRO A 404 -9.78 -16.81 9.65
CA PRO A 404 -10.23 -16.91 8.27
C PRO A 404 -11.77 -17.04 8.14
N ASP A 405 -12.49 -17.37 9.21
CA ASP A 405 -13.93 -17.61 9.18
C ASP A 405 -14.78 -16.36 9.43
N GLN A 406 -14.16 -15.24 9.79
CA GLN A 406 -14.87 -13.98 9.83
C GLN A 406 -15.19 -13.51 8.40
N THR A 407 -16.28 -12.80 8.21
CA THR A 407 -16.77 -12.19 6.95
C THR A 407 -15.72 -11.41 6.14
N PHE A 408 -14.58 -11.24 6.72
CA PHE A 408 -13.32 -10.71 6.22
C PHE A 408 -12.60 -11.58 5.20
N SER A 409 -12.72 -12.92 5.30
CA SER A 409 -11.92 -13.84 4.48
C SER A 409 -12.33 -13.84 3.01
N ALA A 410 -13.55 -13.41 2.68
CA ALA A 410 -14.02 -13.30 1.31
C ALA A 410 -13.23 -12.28 0.47
N SER A 411 -12.57 -11.30 1.12
CA SER A 411 -11.79 -10.26 0.42
C SER A 411 -10.29 -10.55 0.35
N MET A 412 -9.80 -11.62 0.97
CA MET A 412 -8.38 -12.00 0.95
C MET A 412 -7.99 -12.66 -0.39
N SER A 413 -6.79 -12.36 -0.89
CA SER A 413 -6.26 -13.05 -2.07
C SER A 413 -6.03 -14.53 -1.76
N LEU A 414 -6.31 -15.41 -2.74
CA LEU A 414 -6.03 -16.86 -2.64
C LEU A 414 -4.54 -17.18 -2.33
N ASP A 415 -3.61 -16.29 -2.69
CA ASP A 415 -2.21 -16.34 -2.31
C ASP A 415 -1.98 -16.18 -0.80
N GLN A 416 -3.03 -15.84 -0.04
CA GLN A 416 -2.99 -15.53 1.40
C GLN A 416 -3.93 -16.41 2.23
N GLN A 417 -4.73 -17.28 1.58
CA GLN A 417 -5.48 -18.34 2.25
C GLN A 417 -4.53 -19.47 2.63
N VAL A 418 -3.89 -19.35 3.80
CA VAL A 418 -3.12 -20.43 4.39
C VAL A 418 -4.09 -21.28 5.21
N PRO A 419 -4.12 -22.61 5.02
CA PRO A 419 -4.92 -23.46 5.88
C PRO A 419 -4.55 -23.25 7.35
N ALA A 420 -5.53 -23.21 8.24
CA ALA A 420 -5.37 -23.00 9.68
C ALA A 420 -4.39 -24.01 10.36
N THR A 421 -3.95 -25.02 9.63
CA THR A 421 -3.05 -26.09 10.09
C THR A 421 -1.56 -25.81 9.91
N THR A 422 -1.18 -24.74 9.23
CA THR A 422 0.24 -24.36 9.01
C THR A 422 0.60 -23.06 9.71
N LEU A 423 0.67 -23.10 11.03
CA LEU A 423 1.42 -22.11 11.79
C LEU A 423 2.89 -22.45 11.69
N PRO A 424 3.71 -21.64 11.00
CA PRO A 424 5.14 -21.91 11.00
C PRO A 424 5.66 -21.64 12.41
N SER A 425 6.17 -22.69 13.01
CA SER A 425 7.18 -22.62 14.06
C SER A 425 6.88 -21.70 15.24
N LEU A 426 5.71 -21.87 15.90
CA LEU A 426 5.50 -21.27 17.24
C LEU A 426 6.70 -21.54 18.16
N ASP A 427 7.26 -22.75 18.11
CA ASP A 427 8.45 -23.12 18.87
C ASP A 427 9.65 -22.23 18.56
N VAL A 428 9.80 -21.78 17.31
CA VAL A 428 10.88 -20.87 16.92
C VAL A 428 10.63 -19.47 17.47
N TYR A 429 9.39 -18.98 17.39
CA TYR A 429 9.04 -17.67 17.93
C TYR A 429 9.17 -17.65 19.45
N GLU A 430 8.67 -18.66 20.14
CA GLU A 430 8.81 -18.77 21.59
C GLU A 430 10.27 -18.82 22.00
N ARG A 431 11.09 -19.65 21.35
CA ARG A 431 12.54 -19.72 21.60
C ARG A 431 13.22 -18.37 21.43
N VAL A 432 13.01 -17.70 20.29
CA VAL A 432 13.59 -16.38 20.01
C VAL A 432 13.13 -15.35 21.02
N TRP A 433 11.85 -15.36 21.38
CA TRP A 433 11.32 -14.42 22.36
C TRP A 433 11.91 -14.63 23.73
N LYS A 434 11.94 -15.87 24.22
CA LYS A 434 12.49 -16.22 25.57
C LYS A 434 14.00 -15.96 25.68
N GLU A 435 14.74 -16.11 24.59
CA GLU A 435 16.15 -15.75 24.52
C GLU A 435 16.37 -14.25 24.81
N LEU A 436 15.53 -13.38 24.29
CA LEU A 436 15.68 -11.92 24.34
C LEU A 436 14.84 -11.26 25.46
N HIS A 437 13.77 -11.89 25.89
CA HIS A 437 12.81 -11.43 26.90
C HIS A 437 12.44 -12.54 27.89
N PRO A 438 13.38 -13.00 28.74
CA PRO A 438 13.20 -14.21 29.54
C PRO A 438 12.09 -14.11 30.59
N THR A 439 11.74 -12.91 31.03
CA THR A 439 10.69 -12.66 32.04
C THR A 439 9.29 -12.46 31.46
N SER A 440 9.20 -12.27 30.14
CA SER A 440 7.93 -12.07 29.46
C SER A 440 7.14 -13.38 29.34
N GLU A 441 5.84 -13.32 29.55
CA GLU A 441 4.95 -14.45 29.33
C GLU A 441 4.71 -14.65 27.83
N VAL A 442 4.57 -15.90 27.41
CA VAL A 442 4.25 -16.28 26.03
C VAL A 442 2.91 -17.00 26.02
N ARG A 443 2.00 -16.55 25.17
CA ARG A 443 0.71 -17.19 24.92
C ARG A 443 0.52 -17.45 23.44
N PHE A 444 -0.16 -18.54 23.16
CA PHE A 444 -0.72 -18.80 21.85
C PHE A 444 -2.24 -18.75 21.94
N GLU A 445 -2.84 -17.81 21.23
CA GLU A 445 -4.30 -17.66 21.12
C GLU A 445 -4.68 -17.51 19.64
N PRO A 446 -5.22 -18.57 19.02
CA PRO A 446 -5.49 -18.56 17.59
C PRO A 446 -6.59 -17.55 17.20
N GLN A 447 -7.52 -17.25 18.10
CA GLN A 447 -8.62 -16.34 17.82
C GLN A 447 -8.22 -14.91 18.19
N LEU A 448 -8.27 -14.02 17.21
CA LEU A 448 -7.89 -12.61 17.40
C LEU A 448 -8.72 -11.93 18.50
N GLY A 449 -10.02 -12.19 18.56
CA GLY A 449 -10.91 -11.63 19.59
C GLY A 449 -10.48 -12.01 21.01
N GLU A 450 -10.14 -13.27 21.25
CA GLU A 450 -9.64 -13.75 22.54
C GLU A 450 -8.24 -13.23 22.83
N ALA A 451 -7.37 -13.14 21.82
CA ALA A 451 -6.05 -12.51 21.98
C ALA A 451 -6.15 -11.03 22.42
N MET A 452 -7.08 -10.28 21.82
CA MET A 452 -7.34 -8.90 22.22
C MET A 452 -7.93 -8.79 23.61
N LYS A 453 -8.79 -9.74 24.02
CA LYS A 453 -9.35 -9.81 25.37
C LYS A 453 -8.27 -10.08 26.42
N LEU A 454 -7.38 -11.03 26.21
CA LEU A 454 -6.22 -11.29 27.08
C LEU A 454 -5.35 -10.04 27.26
N ALA A 455 -5.09 -9.29 26.18
CA ALA A 455 -4.34 -8.04 26.28
C ALA A 455 -5.06 -6.98 27.12
N LYS A 456 -6.40 -6.88 27.05
CA LYS A 456 -7.22 -5.96 27.84
C LYS A 456 -7.24 -6.35 29.32
N GLU A 457 -7.39 -7.63 29.61
CA GLU A 457 -7.43 -8.17 30.98
C GLU A 457 -6.15 -7.84 31.75
N LEU A 458 -5.00 -7.90 31.10
CA LEU A 458 -3.72 -7.51 31.71
C LEU A 458 -3.71 -6.02 32.09
N GLY A 459 -4.34 -5.17 31.28
CA GLY A 459 -4.45 -3.73 31.56
C GLY A 459 -5.48 -3.36 32.63
N GLU A 460 -6.34 -4.25 33.06
CA GLU A 460 -7.33 -3.96 34.12
C GLU A 460 -6.71 -3.86 35.51
N ALA A 461 -5.64 -4.60 35.77
CA ALA A 461 -4.90 -4.61 37.03
C ALA A 461 -3.87 -3.46 37.13
N GLU A 462 -3.57 -2.79 36.03
CA GLU A 462 -2.56 -1.75 35.88
C GLU A 462 -3.21 -0.40 35.51
N PRO A 463 -2.50 0.73 35.53
CA PRO A 463 -3.05 2.01 35.08
C PRO A 463 -3.43 2.04 33.59
N GLY A 464 -3.39 0.91 32.90
CA GLY A 464 -3.78 0.70 31.53
C GLY A 464 -2.81 -0.21 30.77
N VAL A 465 -3.06 -0.37 29.47
CA VAL A 465 -2.24 -1.22 28.59
C VAL A 465 -1.83 -0.50 27.31
N ASP A 466 -0.59 -0.75 26.89
CA ASP A 466 -0.06 -0.43 25.57
C ASP A 466 0.11 -1.73 24.79
N VAL A 467 -0.60 -1.89 23.68
CA VAL A 467 -0.61 -3.11 22.88
C VAL A 467 -0.01 -2.81 21.51
N LEU A 468 1.14 -3.40 21.20
CA LEU A 468 1.67 -3.39 19.83
C LEU A 468 1.04 -4.54 19.03
N VAL A 469 0.44 -4.20 17.89
CA VAL A 469 -0.14 -5.16 16.95
C VAL A 469 0.61 -5.05 15.62
N THR A 470 1.33 -6.11 15.22
CA THR A 470 2.18 -6.08 14.02
C THR A 470 2.50 -7.48 13.48
N GLY A 471 3.22 -7.54 12.35
CA GLY A 471 3.63 -8.77 11.67
C GLY A 471 2.82 -9.06 10.40
N SER A 472 1.60 -8.56 10.31
CA SER A 472 0.73 -8.72 9.13
C SER A 472 -0.26 -7.57 9.01
N LEU A 473 -0.47 -7.13 7.77
CA LEU A 473 -1.53 -6.15 7.49
C LEU A 473 -2.93 -6.71 7.81
N HIS A 474 -3.12 -8.02 7.65
CA HIS A 474 -4.40 -8.68 7.94
C HIS A 474 -4.70 -8.73 9.44
N LEU A 475 -3.67 -9.00 10.26
CA LEU A 475 -3.82 -8.92 11.72
C LEU A 475 -4.24 -7.53 12.16
N VAL A 476 -3.56 -6.51 11.64
CA VAL A 476 -3.87 -5.10 11.92
C VAL A 476 -5.28 -4.74 11.45
N ALA A 477 -5.67 -5.20 10.26
CA ALA A 477 -7.02 -5.03 9.73
C ALA A 477 -8.09 -5.59 10.67
N GLY A 478 -7.96 -6.85 11.08
CA GLY A 478 -8.87 -7.51 12.01
C GLY A 478 -8.93 -6.79 13.36
N THR A 479 -7.78 -6.36 13.88
CA THR A 479 -7.71 -5.58 15.12
C THR A 479 -8.47 -4.25 15.00
N LEU A 480 -8.21 -3.47 13.96
CA LEU A 480 -8.88 -2.20 13.72
C LEU A 480 -10.38 -2.37 13.55
N TRP A 481 -10.81 -3.42 12.86
CA TRP A 481 -12.22 -3.76 12.74
C TRP A 481 -12.87 -4.01 14.10
N GLN A 482 -12.27 -4.83 14.95
CA GLN A 482 -12.78 -5.12 16.29
C GLN A 482 -12.74 -3.89 17.22
N LEU A 483 -11.85 -2.95 16.97
CA LEU A 483 -11.81 -1.66 17.65
C LEU A 483 -12.84 -0.65 17.12
N GLY A 484 -13.59 -0.98 16.06
CA GLY A 484 -14.55 -0.05 15.46
C GLY A 484 -13.91 1.03 14.58
N GLU A 485 -12.68 0.81 14.14
CA GLU A 485 -11.92 1.69 13.23
C GLU A 485 -12.09 1.25 11.75
N GLY A 486 -13.23 0.72 11.38
CA GLY A 486 -13.51 0.28 10.01
C GLY A 486 -13.77 1.43 9.05
N VAL A 487 -13.54 1.19 7.74
CA VAL A 487 -13.90 2.12 6.67
C VAL A 487 -15.42 2.25 6.62
N GLY A 488 -15.90 3.47 6.80
CA GLY A 488 -17.32 3.77 6.86
C GLY A 488 -17.88 3.64 8.28
N GLY A 489 -17.44 4.50 9.19
CA GLY A 489 -18.06 4.72 10.49
C GLY A 489 -19.54 5.05 10.35
N ALA A 490 -20.35 4.03 10.17
CA ALA A 490 -21.79 4.05 10.36
C ALA A 490 -22.16 2.74 11.05
N LYS A 491 -22.30 2.80 12.37
CA LYS A 491 -23.35 2.04 13.04
C LYS A 491 -24.57 2.90 13.12
#